data_37314158667c355a8e7b182c3ea3e482
#
_entry.id   37314158667c355a8e7b182c3ea3e482
#
_cell.length_a   1.000
_cell.length_b   1.000
_cell.length_c   1.000
_cell.angle_alpha   90.00
_cell.angle_beta   90.00
_cell.angle_gamma   90.00
#
_symmetry.space_group_name_H-M   'P 1'
#
loop_
_entity.id
_entity.type
_entity.pdbx_description
1 polymer ?
#
loop_
_entity_poly.entity_id
_entity_poly.type
_entity_poly.pdbx_seq_one_letter_code
_entity_poly.pdbx_strand_id
1 'polypeptide(L)'
;MSTLLIQNIRSLVSCDDADTVYENVDLYAEDGFIRAIGKNLPQEAEKVIDASHMLCYPGLVNTHHHLYQVFSRNLPEVQNMELFDWLKALYEIWKNLDEDVIRLSTLTGLGELMKHGCTTCFDHHYVFPAGVGDLIGAQFAASDEIGARMYASRGSMDLSVKDGGLPPDSVVQTVDEIMADSARVIEKYHDKSFGAMHRVALAPCSPFSVSADLLRESAVLAREYGVRLHTHLCETKDEEHFMLAREGVRPLEYMERLGWTGSDVWFAHGIHFNDEELRVLAKTHTGVAHCPISNMKLASGVARVPDMLKLGVPVGLAVDGSASNDGSSLMEELRVAFLLHRLNSSKAAPSGYDVLKMATCGSAAILGLSDDIGSLEVGKCCDLFMIDSRRLELVGSCFDPKSVLGTVGVRGPVDYTVVQGRVTVDHGHLVTVDEEQLAHDAEAKCRAYLNR
;
A
#
# COMPACT_ATOMS: atom_id res chain seq x y z
N MET A 1 10.27 -17.23 23.26
CA MET A 1 9.51 -15.97 23.43
C MET A 1 10.43 -14.86 23.01
N SER A 2 10.11 -14.16 21.93
CA SER A 2 10.91 -12.98 21.53
C SER A 2 10.40 -11.75 22.28
N THR A 3 11.29 -10.98 22.88
CA THR A 3 10.92 -9.80 23.67
C THR A 3 11.69 -8.57 23.23
N LEU A 4 10.98 -7.45 23.09
CA LEU A 4 11.52 -6.14 22.74
C LEU A 4 11.10 -5.10 23.77
N LEU A 5 12.06 -4.35 24.30
CA LEU A 5 11.81 -3.20 25.15
C LEU A 5 12.39 -1.94 24.50
N ILE A 6 11.52 -0.99 24.19
CA ILE A 6 11.92 0.34 23.72
C ILE A 6 11.75 1.30 24.90
N GLN A 7 12.87 1.82 25.40
CA GLN A 7 12.91 2.64 26.61
C GLN A 7 13.01 4.13 26.31
N ASN A 8 12.44 4.94 27.18
CA ASN A 8 12.58 6.38 27.18
C ASN A 8 12.08 7.07 25.90
N ILE A 9 11.10 6.51 25.21
CA ILE A 9 10.58 7.08 23.95
C ILE A 9 10.20 8.54 24.20
N ARG A 10 10.87 9.49 23.52
CA ARG A 10 10.64 10.92 23.70
C ARG A 10 9.18 11.30 23.48
N SER A 11 8.62 10.90 22.33
CA SER A 11 7.19 11.09 22.02
C SER A 11 6.71 9.89 21.24
N LEU A 12 5.63 9.26 21.69
CA LEU A 12 4.95 8.17 20.99
C LEU A 12 3.57 8.66 20.56
N VAL A 13 3.35 8.75 19.27
CA VAL A 13 2.05 9.07 18.65
C VAL A 13 1.33 7.77 18.38
N SER A 14 0.22 7.51 19.08
CA SER A 14 -0.46 6.20 19.01
C SER A 14 -1.32 6.01 17.78
N CYS A 15 -1.88 7.07 17.21
CA CYS A 15 -2.95 7.05 16.20
C CYS A 15 -4.17 6.22 16.62
N ASP A 16 -4.44 6.12 17.92
CA ASP A 16 -5.65 5.54 18.48
C ASP A 16 -6.86 6.48 18.35
N ASP A 17 -8.05 6.02 18.71
CA ASP A 17 -9.29 6.79 18.61
C ASP A 17 -9.28 8.07 19.48
N ALA A 18 -8.43 8.11 20.51
CA ALA A 18 -8.28 9.27 21.40
C ALA A 18 -7.20 10.26 20.94
N ASP A 19 -6.52 9.97 19.80
CA ASP A 19 -5.39 10.75 19.28
C ASP A 19 -4.27 10.96 20.32
N THR A 20 -3.99 9.91 21.11
CA THR A 20 -3.09 9.95 22.26
C THR A 20 -1.64 10.19 21.84
N VAL A 21 -0.94 11.06 22.57
CA VAL A 21 0.51 11.22 22.50
C VAL A 21 1.09 10.97 23.88
N TYR A 22 1.97 9.99 23.97
CA TYR A 22 2.70 9.69 25.19
C TYR A 22 4.08 10.38 25.17
N GLU A 23 4.51 10.87 26.31
CA GLU A 23 5.81 11.53 26.46
C GLU A 23 6.67 10.80 27.52
N ASN A 24 7.93 10.51 27.15
CA ASN A 24 8.90 9.82 27.99
C ASN A 24 8.34 8.53 28.58
N VAL A 25 7.99 7.60 27.68
CA VAL A 25 7.41 6.29 28.01
C VAL A 25 8.27 5.16 27.46
N ASP A 26 8.05 3.96 27.99
CA ASP A 26 8.57 2.72 27.46
C ASP A 26 7.45 1.97 26.72
N LEU A 27 7.83 1.14 25.74
CA LEU A 27 6.97 0.17 25.08
C LEU A 27 7.61 -1.20 25.21
N TYR A 28 6.85 -2.16 25.74
CA TYR A 28 7.26 -3.55 25.82
C TYR A 28 6.40 -4.43 24.91
N ALA A 29 7.07 -5.25 24.10
CA ALA A 29 6.43 -6.23 23.23
C ALA A 29 6.95 -7.63 23.49
N GLU A 30 6.07 -8.61 23.37
CA GLU A 30 6.35 -10.04 23.54
C GLU A 30 5.65 -10.82 22.42
N ASP A 31 6.40 -11.73 21.78
CA ASP A 31 5.94 -12.56 20.67
C ASP A 31 5.21 -11.77 19.57
N GLY A 32 5.73 -10.58 19.26
CA GLY A 32 5.23 -9.71 18.22
C GLY A 32 4.10 -8.77 18.61
N PHE A 33 3.60 -8.81 19.85
CA PHE A 33 2.47 -8.00 20.30
C PHE A 33 2.85 -7.03 21.40
N ILE A 34 2.27 -5.82 21.37
CA ILE A 34 2.45 -4.81 22.42
C ILE A 34 1.78 -5.30 23.70
N ARG A 35 2.54 -5.44 24.78
CA ARG A 35 2.05 -5.88 26.10
C ARG A 35 1.89 -4.76 27.08
N ALA A 36 2.71 -3.71 26.96
CA ALA A 36 2.63 -2.56 27.85
C ALA A 36 3.16 -1.30 27.17
N ILE A 37 2.53 -0.16 27.47
CA ILE A 37 3.03 1.20 27.18
C ILE A 37 2.92 1.97 28.51
N GLY A 38 4.02 2.50 29.03
CA GLY A 38 4.01 3.19 30.32
C GLY A 38 5.40 3.69 30.71
N LYS A 39 5.51 4.22 31.93
CA LYS A 39 6.79 4.73 32.46
C LYS A 39 7.47 3.69 33.32
N ASN A 40 8.80 3.57 33.15
CA ASN A 40 9.63 2.71 34.00
C ASN A 40 9.13 1.25 34.01
N LEU A 41 8.89 0.69 32.84
CA LEU A 41 8.44 -0.70 32.73
C LEU A 41 9.55 -1.64 33.26
N PRO A 42 9.25 -2.53 34.24
CA PRO A 42 10.27 -3.33 34.91
C PRO A 42 10.62 -4.64 34.15
N GLN A 43 10.34 -4.72 32.86
CA GLN A 43 10.58 -5.91 32.06
C GLN A 43 12.03 -6.01 31.62
N GLU A 44 12.59 -7.23 31.65
CA GLU A 44 13.80 -7.60 30.94
C GLU A 44 13.41 -8.06 29.52
N ALA A 45 14.24 -7.79 28.51
CA ALA A 45 13.97 -8.15 27.14
C ALA A 45 15.25 -8.63 26.42
N GLU A 46 15.08 -9.49 25.42
CA GLU A 46 16.18 -9.96 24.56
C GLU A 46 16.81 -8.81 23.75
N LYS A 47 15.98 -7.89 23.29
CA LYS A 47 16.42 -6.66 22.59
C LYS A 47 15.94 -5.44 23.39
N VAL A 48 16.85 -4.54 23.69
CA VAL A 48 16.55 -3.25 24.34
C VAL A 48 17.03 -2.12 23.42
N ILE A 49 16.17 -1.13 23.17
CA ILE A 49 16.48 0.07 22.37
C ILE A 49 16.26 1.30 23.26
N ASP A 50 17.28 2.15 23.43
CA ASP A 50 17.12 3.48 24.04
C ASP A 50 16.59 4.47 22.99
N ALA A 51 15.36 4.94 23.19
CA ALA A 51 14.64 5.86 22.32
C ALA A 51 14.51 7.28 22.91
N SER A 52 15.43 7.69 23.81
CA SER A 52 15.39 8.98 24.53
C SER A 52 15.34 10.21 23.62
N HIS A 53 15.70 10.06 22.36
CA HIS A 53 15.63 11.12 21.34
C HIS A 53 14.68 10.79 20.18
N MET A 54 13.93 9.69 20.26
CA MET A 54 13.12 9.21 19.16
C MET A 54 11.68 9.71 19.23
N LEU A 55 11.15 10.06 18.05
CA LEU A 55 9.73 10.12 17.79
C LEU A 55 9.29 8.74 17.29
N CYS A 56 8.27 8.16 17.90
CA CYS A 56 7.76 6.82 17.58
C CYS A 56 6.34 6.91 17.02
N TYR A 57 6.09 6.18 15.94
CA TYR A 57 4.82 6.16 15.21
C TYR A 57 4.41 4.72 14.88
N PRO A 58 3.10 4.44 14.67
CA PRO A 58 2.66 3.19 14.08
C PRO A 58 3.32 2.98 12.72
N GLY A 59 3.64 1.74 12.40
CA GLY A 59 4.13 1.40 11.07
C GLY A 59 3.20 1.90 9.97
N LEU A 60 3.76 2.49 8.93
CA LEU A 60 2.98 2.93 7.78
C LEU A 60 2.41 1.71 7.05
N VAL A 61 1.20 1.84 6.54
CA VAL A 61 0.45 0.79 5.85
C VAL A 61 0.15 1.26 4.44
N ASN A 62 0.80 0.65 3.46
CA ASN A 62 0.62 0.97 2.05
C ASN A 62 -0.56 0.17 1.45
N THR A 63 -1.55 0.86 0.89
CA THR A 63 -2.82 0.26 0.47
C THR A 63 -2.95 -0.03 -1.02
N HIS A 64 -1.91 0.32 -1.80
CA HIS A 64 -1.85 0.06 -3.24
C HIS A 64 -0.41 0.17 -3.73
N HIS A 65 0.06 -0.85 -4.43
CA HIS A 65 1.37 -0.93 -5.07
C HIS A 65 1.32 -1.87 -6.27
N HIS A 66 2.34 -1.80 -7.13
CA HIS A 66 2.66 -2.77 -8.16
C HIS A 66 4.16 -3.06 -8.07
N LEU A 67 4.57 -3.95 -7.17
CA LEU A 67 5.98 -4.20 -6.85
C LEU A 67 6.81 -4.62 -8.04
N TYR A 68 6.23 -5.33 -9.02
CA TYR A 68 6.94 -5.69 -10.25
C TYR A 68 7.36 -4.48 -11.09
N GLN A 69 6.71 -3.32 -10.92
CA GLN A 69 7.03 -2.09 -11.65
C GLN A 69 8.33 -1.42 -11.18
N VAL A 70 8.92 -1.85 -10.07
CA VAL A 70 10.21 -1.34 -9.57
C VAL A 70 11.30 -1.40 -10.65
N PHE A 71 11.25 -2.40 -11.54
CA PHE A 71 12.23 -2.55 -12.63
C PHE A 71 11.85 -1.79 -13.92
N SER A 72 10.81 -0.95 -13.88
CA SER A 72 10.43 -0.08 -14.99
C SER A 72 10.30 1.39 -14.56
N ARG A 73 11.06 1.80 -13.53
CA ARG A 73 11.17 3.19 -13.07
C ARG A 73 11.88 4.05 -14.09
N ASN A 74 11.51 5.33 -14.15
CA ASN A 74 12.24 6.39 -14.83
C ASN A 74 12.63 6.05 -16.29
N LEU A 75 11.79 5.30 -17.01
CA LEU A 75 12.02 5.00 -18.41
C LEU A 75 11.74 6.26 -19.26
N PRO A 76 12.72 6.76 -20.05
CA PRO A 76 12.59 8.05 -20.76
C PRO A 76 11.38 8.08 -21.70
N GLU A 77 11.03 6.93 -22.29
CA GLU A 77 10.01 6.81 -23.33
C GLU A 77 8.59 7.05 -22.78
N VAL A 78 8.37 6.84 -21.47
CA VAL A 78 7.03 6.88 -20.87
C VAL A 78 6.81 8.05 -19.90
N GLN A 79 7.82 8.89 -19.65
CA GLN A 79 7.78 9.93 -18.61
C GLN A 79 6.65 10.96 -18.75
N ASN A 80 6.21 11.25 -19.99
CA ASN A 80 5.19 12.25 -20.27
C ASN A 80 3.94 11.64 -20.93
N MET A 81 3.74 10.33 -20.82
CA MET A 81 2.56 9.65 -21.35
C MET A 81 1.39 9.73 -20.36
N GLU A 82 0.18 9.90 -20.90
CA GLU A 82 -1.06 9.70 -20.16
C GLU A 82 -1.36 8.20 -19.99
N LEU A 83 -2.23 7.84 -19.04
CA LEU A 83 -2.42 6.47 -18.55
C LEU A 83 -2.57 5.42 -19.65
N PHE A 84 -3.43 5.61 -20.64
CA PHE A 84 -3.74 4.56 -21.62
C PHE A 84 -2.55 4.28 -22.56
N ASP A 85 -1.84 5.30 -23.01
CA ASP A 85 -0.66 5.11 -23.83
C ASP A 85 0.53 4.62 -23.01
N TRP A 86 0.65 5.06 -21.77
CA TRP A 86 1.61 4.56 -20.79
C TRP A 86 1.43 3.06 -20.53
N LEU A 87 0.20 2.59 -20.30
CA LEU A 87 -0.11 1.16 -20.12
C LEU A 87 0.29 0.33 -21.34
N LYS A 88 -0.11 0.76 -22.56
CA LYS A 88 0.24 0.04 -23.80
C LYS A 88 1.74 -0.11 -23.97
N ALA A 89 2.52 0.94 -23.70
CA ALA A 89 3.97 0.90 -23.80
C ALA A 89 4.59 -0.07 -22.76
N LEU A 90 4.11 -0.04 -21.53
CA LEU A 90 4.69 -0.84 -20.44
C LEU A 90 4.25 -2.31 -20.47
N TYR A 91 3.09 -2.65 -21.01
CA TYR A 91 2.70 -4.06 -21.21
C TYR A 91 3.70 -4.81 -22.09
N GLU A 92 4.37 -4.15 -23.03
CA GLU A 92 5.41 -4.75 -23.86
C GLU A 92 6.65 -5.18 -23.05
N ILE A 93 6.90 -4.52 -21.90
CA ILE A 93 7.94 -4.89 -20.94
C ILE A 93 7.37 -5.95 -19.97
N TRP A 94 6.22 -5.68 -19.36
CA TRP A 94 5.64 -6.50 -18.30
C TRP A 94 5.22 -7.91 -18.76
N LYS A 95 4.95 -8.12 -20.04
CA LYS A 95 4.71 -9.47 -20.59
C LYS A 95 5.89 -10.44 -20.43
N ASN A 96 7.07 -9.93 -20.07
CA ASN A 96 8.29 -10.72 -19.86
C ASN A 96 8.59 -11.00 -18.37
N LEU A 97 7.63 -10.79 -17.46
CA LEU A 97 7.79 -11.11 -16.05
C LEU A 97 8.08 -12.60 -15.84
N ASP A 98 8.98 -12.89 -14.91
CA ASP A 98 9.27 -14.23 -14.39
C ASP A 98 9.40 -14.22 -12.86
N GLU A 99 9.48 -15.39 -12.21
CA GLU A 99 9.55 -15.51 -10.76
C GLU A 99 10.75 -14.75 -10.16
N ASP A 100 11.90 -14.75 -10.83
CA ASP A 100 13.10 -14.02 -10.35
C ASP A 100 12.90 -12.50 -10.42
N VAL A 101 12.27 -12.00 -11.49
CA VAL A 101 11.92 -10.57 -11.61
C VAL A 101 10.97 -10.20 -10.47
N ILE A 102 9.93 -11.01 -10.23
CA ILE A 102 8.98 -10.77 -9.15
C ILE A 102 9.67 -10.80 -7.78
N ARG A 103 10.50 -11.82 -7.51
CA ARG A 103 11.20 -11.91 -6.23
C ARG A 103 12.09 -10.69 -5.98
N LEU A 104 12.96 -10.35 -6.92
CA LEU A 104 13.93 -9.26 -6.73
C LEU A 104 13.27 -7.87 -6.73
N SER A 105 12.25 -7.63 -7.58
CA SER A 105 11.49 -6.38 -7.54
C SER A 105 10.69 -6.24 -6.25
N THR A 106 10.12 -7.33 -5.72
CA THR A 106 9.43 -7.35 -4.43
C THR A 106 10.38 -7.02 -3.28
N LEU A 107 11.53 -7.67 -3.21
CA LEU A 107 12.55 -7.37 -2.19
C LEU A 107 13.00 -5.91 -2.26
N THR A 108 13.24 -5.39 -3.46
CA THR A 108 13.67 -4.00 -3.66
C THR A 108 12.60 -3.00 -3.22
N GLY A 109 11.34 -3.19 -3.65
CA GLY A 109 10.24 -2.29 -3.32
C GLY A 109 9.87 -2.34 -1.84
N LEU A 110 9.78 -3.55 -1.25
CA LEU A 110 9.54 -3.71 0.19
C LEU A 110 10.70 -3.15 1.01
N GLY A 111 11.95 -3.35 0.58
CA GLY A 111 13.12 -2.79 1.25
C GLY A 111 13.09 -1.26 1.31
N GLU A 112 12.74 -0.61 0.20
CA GLU A 112 12.58 0.85 0.15
C GLU A 112 11.43 1.31 1.05
N LEU A 113 10.25 0.66 0.98
CA LEU A 113 9.11 0.95 1.87
C LEU A 113 9.49 0.83 3.35
N MET A 114 10.17 -0.26 3.75
CA MET A 114 10.55 -0.52 5.14
C MET A 114 11.58 0.49 5.64
N LYS A 115 12.56 0.89 4.82
CA LYS A 115 13.52 1.94 5.15
C LYS A 115 12.85 3.30 5.39
N HIS A 116 11.61 3.47 4.90
CA HIS A 116 10.79 4.66 5.10
C HIS A 116 9.61 4.45 6.06
N GLY A 117 9.72 3.45 6.96
CA GLY A 117 8.79 3.23 8.07
C GLY A 117 7.52 2.46 7.73
N CYS A 118 7.40 1.90 6.52
CA CYS A 118 6.27 1.06 6.14
C CYS A 118 6.47 -0.37 6.66
N THR A 119 5.46 -0.94 7.32
CA THR A 119 5.49 -2.29 7.88
C THR A 119 4.59 -3.27 7.14
N THR A 120 3.57 -2.74 6.43
CA THR A 120 2.57 -3.53 5.71
C THR A 120 2.40 -2.98 4.30
N CYS A 121 2.48 -3.86 3.29
CA CYS A 121 2.29 -3.49 1.90
C CYS A 121 1.18 -4.34 1.27
N PHE A 122 0.14 -3.68 0.73
CA PHE A 122 -0.74 -4.29 -0.25
C PHE A 122 -0.13 -4.12 -1.64
N ASP A 123 -0.04 -5.24 -2.40
CA ASP A 123 0.41 -5.25 -3.79
C ASP A 123 -0.69 -5.71 -4.74
N HIS A 124 -0.94 -4.90 -5.77
CA HIS A 124 -1.87 -5.21 -6.85
C HIS A 124 -1.12 -5.83 -8.02
N HIS A 125 -0.82 -7.14 -7.93
CA HIS A 125 -0.21 -7.89 -9.03
C HIS A 125 -1.29 -8.41 -9.98
N TYR A 126 -1.31 -7.93 -11.22
CA TYR A 126 -2.36 -8.28 -12.20
C TYR A 126 -1.83 -8.75 -13.56
N VAL A 127 -0.51 -8.82 -13.75
CA VAL A 127 0.12 -9.28 -15.00
C VAL A 127 0.64 -10.70 -14.83
N PHE A 128 0.03 -11.65 -15.52
CA PHE A 128 0.36 -13.07 -15.45
C PHE A 128 0.69 -13.61 -16.86
N PRO A 129 1.95 -13.54 -17.32
CA PRO A 129 2.35 -14.15 -18.57
C PRO A 129 2.18 -15.67 -18.53
N ALA A 130 1.83 -16.28 -19.66
CA ALA A 130 1.57 -17.72 -19.70
C ALA A 130 2.84 -18.55 -19.38
N GLY A 131 2.70 -19.56 -18.52
CA GLY A 131 3.76 -20.54 -18.23
C GLY A 131 4.86 -20.06 -17.28
N VAL A 132 4.66 -18.99 -16.51
CA VAL A 132 5.70 -18.38 -15.65
C VAL A 132 5.68 -18.81 -14.17
N GLY A 133 5.05 -19.88 -13.80
CA GLY A 133 5.09 -20.39 -12.42
C GLY A 133 4.20 -19.64 -11.41
N ASP A 134 4.59 -19.65 -10.12
CA ASP A 134 3.80 -19.10 -9.01
C ASP A 134 4.31 -17.70 -8.60
N LEU A 135 3.92 -16.67 -9.35
CA LEU A 135 4.36 -15.29 -9.12
C LEU A 135 3.95 -14.76 -7.73
N ILE A 136 2.75 -15.11 -7.26
CA ILE A 136 2.28 -14.72 -5.93
C ILE A 136 3.07 -15.44 -4.83
N GLY A 137 3.42 -16.71 -5.06
CA GLY A 137 4.33 -17.43 -4.18
C GLY A 137 5.72 -16.80 -4.08
N ALA A 138 6.26 -16.31 -5.19
CA ALA A 138 7.54 -15.58 -5.21
C ALA A 138 7.46 -14.27 -4.40
N GLN A 139 6.34 -13.55 -4.43
CA GLN A 139 6.13 -12.35 -3.60
C GLN A 139 6.10 -12.68 -2.11
N PHE A 140 5.36 -13.71 -1.69
CA PHE A 140 5.32 -14.12 -0.28
C PHE A 140 6.68 -14.61 0.21
N ALA A 141 7.41 -15.39 -0.59
CA ALA A 141 8.77 -15.81 -0.23
C ALA A 141 9.71 -14.62 -0.04
N ALA A 142 9.62 -13.60 -0.90
CA ALA A 142 10.39 -12.36 -0.77
C ALA A 142 9.99 -11.57 0.48
N SER A 143 8.70 -11.50 0.81
CA SER A 143 8.23 -10.81 2.01
C SER A 143 8.67 -11.50 3.30
N ASP A 144 8.73 -12.83 3.33
CA ASP A 144 9.26 -13.61 4.46
C ASP A 144 10.77 -13.37 4.64
N GLU A 145 11.52 -13.36 3.54
CA GLU A 145 12.97 -13.11 3.53
C GLU A 145 13.30 -11.74 4.13
N ILE A 146 12.59 -10.69 3.71
CA ILE A 146 12.85 -9.34 4.18
C ILE A 146 12.15 -9.01 5.51
N GLY A 147 11.11 -9.77 5.89
CA GLY A 147 10.38 -9.60 7.13
C GLY A 147 9.28 -8.53 7.08
N ALA A 148 8.67 -8.28 5.93
CA ALA A 148 7.55 -7.37 5.75
C ALA A 148 6.20 -8.10 5.88
N ARG A 149 5.16 -7.44 6.39
CA ARG A 149 3.78 -7.93 6.30
C ARG A 149 3.27 -7.70 4.88
N MET A 150 2.91 -8.79 4.19
CA MET A 150 2.48 -8.77 2.80
C MET A 150 0.99 -9.05 2.65
N TYR A 151 0.28 -8.15 2.00
CA TYR A 151 -1.07 -8.35 1.53
C TYR A 151 -1.03 -8.43 0.00
N ALA A 152 -0.86 -9.62 -0.55
CA ALA A 152 -0.79 -9.83 -1.99
C ALA A 152 -2.18 -9.87 -2.63
N SER A 153 -2.29 -9.48 -3.88
CA SER A 153 -3.50 -9.72 -4.65
C SER A 153 -3.29 -10.78 -5.72
N ARG A 154 -4.31 -11.62 -5.94
CA ARG A 154 -4.48 -12.31 -7.21
C ARG A 154 -5.28 -11.38 -8.11
N GLY A 155 -4.55 -10.46 -8.78
CA GLY A 155 -5.11 -9.59 -9.81
C GLY A 155 -5.32 -10.36 -11.12
N SER A 156 -5.98 -9.73 -12.10
CA SER A 156 -6.34 -10.42 -13.34
C SER A 156 -6.76 -9.48 -14.45
N MET A 157 -6.64 -9.97 -15.68
CA MET A 157 -7.16 -9.35 -16.91
C MET A 157 -7.66 -10.45 -17.84
N ASP A 158 -8.86 -10.29 -18.41
CA ASP A 158 -9.46 -11.24 -19.35
C ASP A 158 -9.87 -10.60 -20.68
N LEU A 159 -9.75 -9.26 -20.82
CA LEU A 159 -10.01 -8.54 -22.06
C LEU A 159 -8.72 -8.03 -22.68
N SER A 160 -8.33 -8.59 -23.82
CA SER A 160 -7.19 -8.12 -24.59
C SER A 160 -7.59 -7.01 -25.59
N VAL A 161 -6.61 -6.49 -26.32
CA VAL A 161 -6.85 -5.52 -27.42
C VAL A 161 -7.88 -6.05 -28.42
N LYS A 162 -7.92 -7.37 -28.71
CA LYS A 162 -8.91 -7.97 -29.60
C LYS A 162 -10.34 -7.87 -29.08
N ASP A 163 -10.48 -7.86 -27.76
CA ASP A 163 -11.76 -7.83 -27.06
C ASP A 163 -12.16 -6.40 -26.64
N GLY A 164 -11.39 -5.40 -27.09
CA GLY A 164 -11.61 -3.99 -26.77
C GLY A 164 -10.97 -3.51 -25.47
N GLY A 165 -10.12 -4.35 -24.84
CA GLY A 165 -9.25 -3.96 -23.72
C GLY A 165 -7.94 -3.32 -24.17
N LEU A 166 -7.01 -3.12 -23.23
CA LEU A 166 -5.69 -2.53 -23.51
C LEU A 166 -4.54 -3.55 -23.51
N PRO A 167 -4.55 -4.63 -22.69
CA PRO A 167 -3.43 -5.55 -22.61
C PRO A 167 -3.26 -6.43 -23.86
N PRO A 168 -2.01 -6.89 -24.16
CA PRO A 168 -1.79 -7.87 -25.21
C PRO A 168 -2.35 -9.24 -24.82
N ASP A 169 -2.66 -10.08 -25.82
CA ASP A 169 -3.20 -11.44 -25.62
C ASP A 169 -2.34 -12.32 -24.70
N SER A 170 -1.03 -12.06 -24.64
CA SER A 170 -0.08 -12.89 -23.88
C SER A 170 -0.16 -12.76 -22.36
N VAL A 171 -0.91 -11.78 -21.86
CA VAL A 171 -1.06 -11.50 -20.41
C VAL A 171 -2.51 -11.53 -19.95
N VAL A 172 -3.45 -11.94 -20.79
CA VAL A 172 -4.85 -12.19 -20.42
C VAL A 172 -5.10 -13.67 -20.24
N GLN A 173 -6.05 -14.01 -19.38
CA GLN A 173 -6.44 -15.38 -19.04
C GLN A 173 -7.96 -15.53 -19.18
N THR A 174 -8.45 -16.74 -19.28
CA THR A 174 -9.90 -17.00 -19.23
C THR A 174 -10.43 -16.83 -17.81
N VAL A 175 -11.71 -16.52 -17.68
CA VAL A 175 -12.37 -16.40 -16.36
C VAL A 175 -12.19 -17.67 -15.54
N ASP A 176 -12.37 -18.87 -16.14
CA ASP A 176 -12.21 -20.15 -15.45
C ASP A 176 -10.78 -20.35 -14.91
N GLU A 177 -9.75 -20.01 -15.68
CA GLU A 177 -8.34 -20.07 -15.25
C GLU A 177 -8.08 -19.11 -14.09
N ILE A 178 -8.60 -17.88 -14.19
CA ILE A 178 -8.45 -16.86 -13.14
C ILE A 178 -9.14 -17.30 -11.85
N MET A 179 -10.36 -17.81 -11.92
CA MET A 179 -11.11 -18.27 -10.73
C MET A 179 -10.44 -19.47 -10.07
N ALA A 180 -10.01 -20.47 -10.86
CA ALA A 180 -9.30 -21.63 -10.32
C ALA A 180 -7.99 -21.25 -9.63
N ASP A 181 -7.20 -20.36 -10.23
CA ASP A 181 -5.94 -19.89 -9.64
C ASP A 181 -6.18 -18.97 -8.43
N SER A 182 -7.23 -18.16 -8.45
CA SER A 182 -7.64 -17.32 -7.33
C SER A 182 -7.97 -18.15 -6.09
N ALA A 183 -8.75 -19.22 -6.24
CA ALA A 183 -9.05 -20.17 -5.16
C ALA A 183 -7.76 -20.81 -4.63
N ARG A 184 -6.89 -21.32 -5.53
CA ARG A 184 -5.59 -21.91 -5.18
C ARG A 184 -4.72 -20.96 -4.35
N VAL A 185 -4.59 -19.70 -4.79
CA VAL A 185 -3.77 -18.69 -4.11
C VAL A 185 -4.33 -18.37 -2.72
N ILE A 186 -5.65 -18.22 -2.59
CA ILE A 186 -6.30 -17.97 -1.30
C ILE A 186 -6.06 -19.16 -0.36
N GLU A 187 -6.35 -20.38 -0.80
CA GLU A 187 -6.20 -21.61 0.02
C GLU A 187 -4.76 -21.84 0.46
N LYS A 188 -3.79 -21.49 -0.38
CA LYS A 188 -2.37 -21.71 -0.10
C LYS A 188 -1.75 -20.67 0.82
N TYR A 189 -2.14 -19.38 0.67
CA TYR A 189 -1.39 -18.27 1.25
C TYR A 189 -2.19 -17.38 2.20
N HIS A 190 -3.54 -17.39 2.14
CA HIS A 190 -4.31 -16.49 2.97
C HIS A 190 -4.41 -16.99 4.41
N ASP A 191 -3.77 -16.28 5.34
CA ASP A 191 -3.88 -16.56 6.77
C ASP A 191 -4.88 -15.57 7.42
N LYS A 192 -5.94 -16.12 8.04
CA LYS A 192 -7.01 -15.35 8.72
C LYS A 192 -6.69 -15.04 10.17
N SER A 193 -5.60 -15.58 10.71
CA SER A 193 -5.25 -15.40 12.12
C SER A 193 -4.96 -13.94 12.46
N PHE A 194 -5.16 -13.58 13.71
CA PHE A 194 -4.80 -12.29 14.24
C PHE A 194 -3.30 -12.05 14.11
N GLY A 195 -2.92 -10.88 13.60
CA GLY A 195 -1.52 -10.53 13.37
C GLY A 195 -0.84 -11.25 12.19
N ALA A 196 -1.61 -11.97 11.32
CA ALA A 196 -1.05 -12.70 10.19
C ALA A 196 -0.13 -11.85 9.32
N MET A 197 0.99 -12.45 8.88
CA MET A 197 1.95 -11.80 7.99
C MET A 197 1.55 -11.89 6.52
N HIS A 198 0.69 -12.83 6.15
CA HIS A 198 0.23 -13.07 4.79
C HIS A 198 -1.28 -12.91 4.67
N ARG A 199 -1.71 -12.06 3.76
CA ARG A 199 -3.12 -11.90 3.38
C ARG A 199 -3.24 -11.93 1.86
N VAL A 200 -4.40 -12.35 1.35
CA VAL A 200 -4.72 -12.37 -0.07
C VAL A 200 -6.02 -11.60 -0.31
N ALA A 201 -6.05 -10.78 -1.38
CA ALA A 201 -7.26 -10.18 -1.93
C ALA A 201 -7.43 -10.58 -3.39
N LEU A 202 -8.64 -10.44 -3.92
CA LEU A 202 -8.88 -10.53 -5.35
C LEU A 202 -8.93 -9.13 -5.96
N ALA A 203 -8.19 -8.92 -7.05
CA ALA A 203 -8.01 -7.60 -7.62
C ALA A 203 -7.97 -7.62 -9.16
N PRO A 204 -9.09 -7.85 -9.86
CA PRO A 204 -9.20 -7.55 -11.28
C PRO A 204 -8.68 -6.15 -11.58
N CYS A 205 -7.92 -5.98 -12.67
CA CYS A 205 -7.09 -4.80 -12.90
C CYS A 205 -7.90 -3.48 -12.90
N SER A 206 -8.92 -3.40 -13.76
CA SER A 206 -9.74 -2.18 -13.91
C SER A 206 -10.99 -2.48 -14.74
N PRO A 207 -12.08 -1.70 -14.64
CA PRO A 207 -13.30 -1.94 -15.41
C PRO A 207 -13.10 -1.97 -16.94
N PHE A 208 -12.04 -1.32 -17.45
CA PHE A 208 -11.76 -1.27 -18.88
C PHE A 208 -10.86 -2.42 -19.39
N SER A 209 -10.32 -3.26 -18.51
CA SER A 209 -9.44 -4.39 -18.84
C SER A 209 -10.00 -5.75 -18.43
N VAL A 210 -11.24 -5.76 -17.89
CA VAL A 210 -11.89 -6.99 -17.42
C VAL A 210 -13.37 -7.03 -17.84
N SER A 211 -13.90 -8.25 -17.96
CA SER A 211 -15.31 -8.50 -18.27
C SER A 211 -16.21 -8.33 -17.04
N ALA A 212 -17.52 -8.11 -17.30
CA ALA A 212 -18.53 -8.12 -16.25
C ALA A 212 -18.60 -9.46 -15.52
N ASP A 213 -18.38 -10.56 -16.22
CA ASP A 213 -18.43 -11.91 -15.65
C ASP A 213 -17.27 -12.12 -14.69
N LEU A 214 -16.04 -11.73 -15.07
CA LEU A 214 -14.88 -11.79 -14.18
C LEU A 214 -15.10 -10.95 -12.90
N LEU A 215 -15.61 -9.73 -13.01
CA LEU A 215 -15.92 -8.90 -11.85
C LEU A 215 -16.95 -9.55 -10.93
N ARG A 216 -18.03 -10.08 -11.51
CA ARG A 216 -19.12 -10.71 -10.76
C ARG A 216 -18.65 -11.97 -10.02
N GLU A 217 -17.93 -12.85 -10.72
CA GLU A 217 -17.42 -14.09 -10.15
C GLU A 217 -16.33 -13.81 -9.09
N SER A 218 -15.46 -12.83 -9.32
CA SER A 218 -14.48 -12.41 -8.30
C SER A 218 -15.16 -11.90 -7.03
N ALA A 219 -16.25 -11.14 -7.14
CA ALA A 219 -16.99 -10.64 -5.98
C ALA A 219 -17.67 -11.77 -5.20
N VAL A 220 -18.20 -12.79 -5.87
CA VAL A 220 -18.77 -13.97 -5.25
C VAL A 220 -17.68 -14.78 -4.54
N LEU A 221 -16.61 -15.14 -5.26
CA LEU A 221 -15.51 -15.95 -4.73
C LEU A 221 -14.85 -15.29 -3.50
N ALA A 222 -14.59 -13.97 -3.59
CA ALA A 222 -13.99 -13.24 -2.48
C ALA A 222 -14.83 -13.34 -1.20
N ARG A 223 -16.15 -13.20 -1.30
CA ARG A 223 -17.06 -13.29 -0.16
C ARG A 223 -17.22 -14.70 0.36
N GLU A 224 -17.18 -15.72 -0.49
CA GLU A 224 -17.18 -17.13 -0.08
C GLU A 224 -15.93 -17.48 0.76
N TYR A 225 -14.77 -16.98 0.35
CA TYR A 225 -13.52 -17.18 1.08
C TYR A 225 -13.30 -16.17 2.21
N GLY A 226 -14.09 -15.09 2.28
CA GLY A 226 -13.94 -14.02 3.27
C GLY A 226 -12.65 -13.20 3.06
N VAL A 227 -12.25 -13.03 1.80
CA VAL A 227 -11.16 -12.12 1.38
C VAL A 227 -11.73 -10.83 0.82
N ARG A 228 -10.91 -9.79 0.68
CA ARG A 228 -11.32 -8.47 0.21
C ARG A 228 -11.17 -8.31 -1.29
N LEU A 229 -11.77 -7.23 -1.81
CA LEU A 229 -11.80 -6.87 -3.22
C LEU A 229 -11.13 -5.52 -3.46
N HIS A 230 -10.32 -5.45 -4.51
CA HIS A 230 -9.65 -4.24 -4.93
C HIS A 230 -9.61 -4.09 -6.46
N THR A 231 -9.65 -2.84 -6.93
CA THR A 231 -9.41 -2.50 -8.34
C THR A 231 -9.11 -1.01 -8.50
N HIS A 232 -8.55 -0.60 -9.66
CA HIS A 232 -8.48 0.80 -10.05
C HIS A 232 -9.87 1.29 -10.42
N LEU A 233 -10.25 2.51 -9.98
CA LEU A 233 -11.53 3.09 -10.33
C LEU A 233 -11.51 4.61 -10.32
N CYS A 234 -12.14 5.20 -11.34
CA CYS A 234 -12.30 6.65 -11.48
C CYS A 234 -10.97 7.42 -11.44
N GLU A 235 -9.92 6.85 -12.04
CA GLU A 235 -8.60 7.44 -12.08
C GLU A 235 -8.53 8.58 -13.09
N THR A 236 -9.01 8.36 -14.33
CA THR A 236 -8.94 9.34 -15.41
C THR A 236 -10.31 9.60 -16.04
N LYS A 237 -10.43 10.72 -16.76
CA LYS A 237 -11.63 11.01 -17.55
C LYS A 237 -11.77 10.06 -18.73
N ASP A 238 -10.68 9.52 -19.25
CA ASP A 238 -10.72 8.54 -20.33
C ASP A 238 -11.41 7.25 -19.90
N GLU A 239 -11.19 6.81 -18.66
CA GLU A 239 -11.93 5.70 -18.06
C GLU A 239 -13.44 6.01 -18.01
N GLU A 240 -13.82 7.20 -17.54
CA GLU A 240 -15.22 7.63 -17.49
C GLU A 240 -15.85 7.60 -18.90
N HIS A 241 -15.18 8.20 -19.90
CA HIS A 241 -15.66 8.23 -21.29
C HIS A 241 -15.76 6.81 -21.87
N PHE A 242 -14.77 5.96 -21.59
CA PHE A 242 -14.77 4.57 -22.03
C PHE A 242 -15.95 3.79 -21.47
N MET A 243 -16.22 3.93 -20.16
CA MET A 243 -17.33 3.22 -19.51
C MET A 243 -18.69 3.74 -19.96
N LEU A 244 -18.84 5.06 -20.13
CA LEU A 244 -20.08 5.63 -20.68
C LEU A 244 -20.34 5.16 -22.11
N ALA A 245 -19.32 5.04 -22.94
CA ALA A 245 -19.44 4.57 -24.32
C ALA A 245 -19.77 3.08 -24.42
N ARG A 246 -19.16 2.25 -23.56
CA ARG A 246 -19.31 0.78 -23.59
C ARG A 246 -20.54 0.30 -22.83
N GLU A 247 -20.77 0.83 -21.62
CA GLU A 247 -21.76 0.31 -20.65
C GLU A 247 -22.96 1.28 -20.47
N GLY A 248 -22.85 2.50 -20.96
CA GLY A 248 -23.89 3.55 -20.83
C GLY A 248 -24.04 4.13 -19.42
N VAL A 249 -23.11 3.80 -18.50
CA VAL A 249 -23.14 4.26 -17.11
C VAL A 249 -21.74 4.68 -16.64
N ARG A 250 -21.68 5.42 -15.54
CA ARG A 250 -20.40 5.81 -14.91
C ARG A 250 -19.72 4.62 -14.24
N PRO A 251 -18.39 4.68 -14.05
CA PRO A 251 -17.61 3.57 -13.49
C PRO A 251 -18.16 3.02 -12.16
N LEU A 252 -18.46 3.87 -11.17
CA LEU A 252 -18.95 3.39 -9.88
C LEU A 252 -20.35 2.74 -9.97
N GLU A 253 -21.24 3.29 -10.77
CA GLU A 253 -22.57 2.70 -11.00
C GLU A 253 -22.45 1.30 -11.62
N TYR A 254 -21.53 1.12 -12.57
CA TYR A 254 -21.24 -0.19 -13.15
C TYR A 254 -20.72 -1.16 -12.08
N MET A 255 -19.75 -0.74 -11.25
CA MET A 255 -19.20 -1.56 -10.17
C MET A 255 -20.27 -1.93 -9.11
N GLU A 256 -21.15 -1.00 -8.74
CA GLU A 256 -22.24 -1.24 -7.80
C GLU A 256 -23.21 -2.32 -8.33
N ARG A 257 -23.57 -2.28 -9.63
CA ARG A 257 -24.39 -3.31 -10.30
C ARG A 257 -23.76 -4.71 -10.27
N LEU A 258 -22.43 -4.80 -10.20
CA LEU A 258 -21.67 -6.04 -10.15
C LEU A 258 -21.32 -6.48 -8.71
N GLY A 259 -21.82 -5.77 -7.70
CA GLY A 259 -21.59 -6.12 -6.30
C GLY A 259 -20.26 -5.62 -5.72
N TRP A 260 -19.63 -4.63 -6.35
CA TRP A 260 -18.34 -4.08 -5.97
C TRP A 260 -18.47 -2.83 -5.08
N THR A 261 -19.32 -2.89 -4.07
CA THR A 261 -19.42 -1.89 -3.00
C THR A 261 -19.60 -2.60 -1.67
N GLY A 262 -19.04 -2.06 -0.61
CA GLY A 262 -19.08 -2.62 0.73
C GLY A 262 -17.81 -2.35 1.52
N SER A 263 -17.82 -2.64 2.82
CA SER A 263 -16.67 -2.49 3.69
C SER A 263 -15.53 -3.48 3.37
N ASP A 264 -15.80 -4.48 2.54
CA ASP A 264 -14.86 -5.46 2.00
C ASP A 264 -14.20 -5.02 0.68
N VAL A 265 -14.52 -3.82 0.18
CA VAL A 265 -14.06 -3.28 -1.12
C VAL A 265 -13.32 -1.97 -0.92
N TRP A 266 -12.24 -1.77 -1.63
CA TRP A 266 -11.61 -0.45 -1.78
C TRP A 266 -11.07 -0.24 -3.20
N PHE A 267 -11.05 1.02 -3.64
CA PHE A 267 -10.62 1.42 -4.96
C PHE A 267 -9.34 2.23 -4.91
N ALA A 268 -8.42 2.02 -5.87
CA ALA A 268 -7.29 2.91 -6.05
C ALA A 268 -7.71 4.19 -6.78
N HIS A 269 -7.05 5.30 -6.47
CA HIS A 269 -7.16 6.65 -7.03
C HIS A 269 -8.45 7.39 -6.66
N GLY A 270 -9.60 7.01 -7.21
CA GLY A 270 -10.90 7.63 -6.89
C GLY A 270 -10.98 9.14 -7.17
N ILE A 271 -10.31 9.62 -8.24
CA ILE A 271 -10.15 11.05 -8.54
C ILE A 271 -11.46 11.68 -9.01
N HIS A 272 -12.16 11.00 -9.92
CA HIS A 272 -13.29 11.54 -10.65
C HIS A 272 -14.66 11.11 -10.11
N PHE A 273 -14.76 10.78 -8.82
CA PHE A 273 -16.05 10.57 -8.16
C PHE A 273 -16.85 11.88 -8.06
N ASN A 274 -18.13 11.83 -8.41
CA ASN A 274 -19.06 12.93 -8.21
C ASN A 274 -19.66 12.92 -6.79
N ASP A 275 -20.53 13.91 -6.46
CA ASP A 275 -21.11 14.05 -5.13
C ASP A 275 -22.02 12.89 -4.72
N GLU A 276 -22.71 12.27 -5.68
CA GLU A 276 -23.60 11.13 -5.42
C GLU A 276 -22.76 9.87 -5.18
N GLU A 277 -21.73 9.67 -5.97
CA GLU A 277 -20.80 8.56 -5.84
C GLU A 277 -20.06 8.61 -4.48
N LEU A 278 -19.61 9.78 -4.03
CA LEU A 278 -19.01 9.92 -2.70
C LEU A 278 -20.00 9.56 -1.57
N ARG A 279 -21.30 9.86 -1.72
CA ARG A 279 -22.32 9.44 -0.75
C ARG A 279 -22.54 7.92 -0.77
N VAL A 280 -22.47 7.29 -1.93
CA VAL A 280 -22.52 5.81 -2.03
C VAL A 280 -21.34 5.20 -1.28
N LEU A 281 -20.11 5.66 -1.55
CA LEU A 281 -18.91 5.16 -0.85
C LEU A 281 -19.01 5.32 0.67
N ALA A 282 -19.46 6.49 1.14
CA ALA A 282 -19.68 6.75 2.57
C ALA A 282 -20.71 5.79 3.19
N LYS A 283 -21.86 5.62 2.51
CA LYS A 283 -22.97 4.77 2.98
C LYS A 283 -22.59 3.28 3.02
N THR A 284 -21.81 2.83 2.06
CA THR A 284 -21.39 1.42 1.94
C THR A 284 -20.08 1.13 2.68
N HIS A 285 -19.43 2.16 3.22
CA HIS A 285 -18.06 2.06 3.79
C HIS A 285 -17.02 1.49 2.82
N THR A 286 -17.20 1.75 1.52
CA THR A 286 -16.23 1.38 0.49
C THR A 286 -15.03 2.30 0.58
N GLY A 287 -13.82 1.72 0.65
CA GLY A 287 -12.57 2.45 0.86
C GLY A 287 -11.98 3.06 -0.41
N VAL A 288 -11.08 4.03 -0.23
CA VAL A 288 -10.28 4.64 -1.31
C VAL A 288 -8.81 4.68 -0.92
N ALA A 289 -7.94 4.15 -1.77
CA ALA A 289 -6.49 4.28 -1.68
C ALA A 289 -6.05 5.51 -2.47
N HIS A 290 -5.63 6.57 -1.78
CA HIS A 290 -5.17 7.81 -2.40
C HIS A 290 -3.68 7.71 -2.77
N CYS A 291 -3.35 7.97 -4.04
CA CYS A 291 -2.01 7.85 -4.62
C CYS A 291 -1.53 9.20 -5.17
N PRO A 292 -1.19 10.18 -4.31
CA PRO A 292 -1.00 11.57 -4.76
C PRO A 292 0.13 11.74 -5.78
N ILE A 293 1.30 11.14 -5.59
CA ILE A 293 2.43 11.30 -6.52
C ILE A 293 2.11 10.70 -7.89
N SER A 294 1.60 9.48 -7.93
CA SER A 294 1.22 8.81 -9.18
C SER A 294 0.14 9.62 -9.93
N ASN A 295 -0.90 10.09 -9.23
CA ASN A 295 -1.95 10.92 -9.81
C ASN A 295 -1.41 12.21 -10.43
N MET A 296 -0.38 12.81 -9.81
CA MET A 296 0.30 14.00 -10.34
C MET A 296 1.16 13.66 -11.54
N LYS A 297 1.95 12.59 -11.49
CA LYS A 297 2.86 12.19 -12.56
C LYS A 297 2.10 11.81 -13.84
N LEU A 298 1.02 11.04 -13.72
CA LEU A 298 0.18 10.64 -14.86
C LEU A 298 -0.82 11.73 -15.29
N ALA A 299 -0.79 12.90 -14.62
CA ALA A 299 -1.72 14.00 -14.84
C ALA A 299 -3.21 13.60 -14.71
N SER A 300 -3.48 12.57 -13.90
CA SER A 300 -4.84 12.03 -13.70
C SER A 300 -5.77 13.02 -12.98
N GLY A 301 -5.23 13.85 -12.09
CA GLY A 301 -5.95 14.91 -11.39
C GLY A 301 -5.75 14.89 -9.87
N VAL A 302 -6.62 15.58 -9.13
CA VAL A 302 -6.58 15.67 -7.67
C VAL A 302 -7.83 15.02 -7.08
N ALA A 303 -7.67 13.94 -6.33
CA ALA A 303 -8.79 13.25 -5.66
C ALA A 303 -9.46 14.17 -4.62
N ARG A 304 -10.76 14.00 -4.42
CA ARG A 304 -11.59 14.80 -3.52
C ARG A 304 -11.48 14.36 -2.04
N VAL A 305 -10.24 14.12 -1.58
CA VAL A 305 -9.97 13.61 -0.21
C VAL A 305 -10.62 14.45 0.88
N PRO A 306 -10.59 15.80 0.86
CA PRO A 306 -11.28 16.60 1.87
C PRO A 306 -12.79 16.32 1.95
N ASP A 307 -13.46 16.12 0.81
CA ASP A 307 -14.89 15.78 0.77
C ASP A 307 -15.11 14.34 1.24
N MET A 308 -14.26 13.39 0.86
CA MET A 308 -14.31 12.01 1.31
C MET A 308 -14.23 11.93 2.84
N LEU A 309 -13.21 12.55 3.44
CA LEU A 309 -13.04 12.57 4.91
C LEU A 309 -14.24 13.21 5.61
N LYS A 310 -14.76 14.33 5.08
CA LYS A 310 -15.92 15.02 5.62
C LYS A 310 -17.20 14.16 5.60
N LEU A 311 -17.35 13.31 4.58
CA LEU A 311 -18.49 12.40 4.42
C LEU A 311 -18.32 11.08 5.18
N GLY A 312 -17.12 10.81 5.73
CA GLY A 312 -16.80 9.56 6.40
C GLY A 312 -16.50 8.39 5.45
N VAL A 313 -16.07 8.68 4.21
CA VAL A 313 -15.50 7.66 3.32
C VAL A 313 -14.16 7.21 3.90
N PRO A 314 -13.91 5.90 4.09
CA PRO A 314 -12.61 5.41 4.51
C PRO A 314 -11.53 5.73 3.47
N VAL A 315 -10.45 6.41 3.87
CA VAL A 315 -9.35 6.78 2.97
C VAL A 315 -8.03 6.29 3.55
N GLY A 316 -7.30 5.50 2.74
CA GLY A 316 -5.91 5.13 3.00
C GLY A 316 -4.96 5.88 2.06
N LEU A 317 -3.66 5.83 2.37
CA LEU A 317 -2.60 6.39 1.53
C LEU A 317 -1.82 5.27 0.84
N ALA A 318 -1.32 5.54 -0.36
CA ALA A 318 -0.58 4.56 -1.14
C ALA A 318 0.43 5.20 -2.09
N VAL A 319 1.50 4.46 -2.40
CA VAL A 319 2.54 4.89 -3.33
C VAL A 319 2.20 4.59 -4.79
N ASP A 320 1.33 3.58 -5.04
CA ASP A 320 1.10 3.03 -6.38
C ASP A 320 2.34 2.33 -6.97
N GLY A 321 2.32 1.96 -8.24
CA GLY A 321 3.45 1.34 -8.91
C GLY A 321 4.63 2.27 -9.10
N SER A 322 5.84 1.71 -8.96
CA SER A 322 7.06 2.50 -9.12
C SER A 322 7.30 3.00 -10.55
N ALA A 323 6.58 2.51 -11.56
CA ALA A 323 6.64 3.08 -12.90
C ALA A 323 5.83 4.39 -13.02
N SER A 324 4.83 4.60 -12.17
CA SER A 324 4.01 5.82 -12.11
C SER A 324 4.39 6.77 -10.95
N ASN A 325 5.20 6.31 -9.99
CA ASN A 325 5.68 7.10 -8.85
C ASN A 325 7.18 7.42 -8.96
N ASP A 326 7.96 6.54 -9.59
CA ASP A 326 9.43 6.48 -9.62
C ASP A 326 10.09 6.19 -8.26
N GLY A 327 9.32 6.03 -7.18
CA GLY A 327 9.75 5.64 -5.85
C GLY A 327 8.86 4.58 -5.23
N SER A 328 9.21 4.16 -4.01
CA SER A 328 8.40 3.33 -3.12
C SER A 328 8.52 3.86 -1.69
N SER A 329 8.26 5.17 -1.49
CA SER A 329 8.34 5.83 -0.19
C SER A 329 6.99 6.36 0.25
N LEU A 330 6.28 5.62 1.12
CA LEU A 330 5.02 6.10 1.68
C LEU A 330 5.22 7.32 2.59
N MET A 331 6.42 7.51 3.14
CA MET A 331 6.79 8.72 3.89
C MET A 331 6.76 9.99 3.02
N GLU A 332 7.13 9.88 1.76
CA GLU A 332 7.08 10.99 0.81
C GLU A 332 5.64 11.35 0.45
N GLU A 333 4.78 10.36 0.30
CA GLU A 333 3.34 10.56 0.04
C GLU A 333 2.66 11.40 1.13
N LEU A 334 3.06 11.26 2.40
CA LEU A 334 2.52 12.06 3.50
C LEU A 334 2.67 13.56 3.23
N ARG A 335 3.89 13.99 2.86
CA ARG A 335 4.16 15.40 2.60
C ARG A 335 3.50 15.88 1.33
N VAL A 336 3.53 15.07 0.26
CA VAL A 336 2.91 15.42 -1.02
C VAL A 336 1.40 15.53 -0.87
N ALA A 337 0.73 14.58 -0.21
CA ALA A 337 -0.71 14.65 0.08
C ALA A 337 -1.08 15.94 0.82
N PHE A 338 -0.34 16.27 1.89
CA PHE A 338 -0.56 17.51 2.65
C PHE A 338 -0.46 18.75 1.75
N LEU A 339 0.63 18.89 0.98
CA LEU A 339 0.87 20.07 0.14
C LEU A 339 -0.12 20.17 -1.03
N LEU A 340 -0.42 19.06 -1.68
CA LEU A 340 -1.36 18.99 -2.80
C LEU A 340 -2.76 19.46 -2.36
N HIS A 341 -3.26 18.97 -1.24
CA HIS A 341 -4.57 19.37 -0.73
C HIS A 341 -4.56 20.78 -0.17
N ARG A 342 -3.46 21.25 0.44
CA ARG A 342 -3.32 22.67 0.81
C ARG A 342 -3.44 23.59 -0.39
N LEU A 343 -2.80 23.24 -1.50
CA LEU A 343 -2.87 24.01 -2.73
C LEU A 343 -4.30 23.97 -3.32
N ASN A 344 -4.91 22.79 -3.39
CA ASN A 344 -6.19 22.59 -4.07
C ASN A 344 -7.41 23.01 -3.24
N SER A 345 -7.38 22.85 -1.91
CA SER A 345 -8.56 22.99 -1.03
C SER A 345 -8.39 24.01 0.09
N SER A 346 -7.25 24.68 0.17
CA SER A 346 -6.98 25.72 1.17
C SER A 346 -7.32 25.29 2.61
N LYS A 347 -8.27 25.94 3.28
CA LYS A 347 -8.64 25.67 4.67
C LYS A 347 -9.34 24.34 4.89
N ALA A 348 -9.94 23.75 3.85
CA ALA A 348 -10.59 22.44 3.91
C ALA A 348 -9.63 21.27 3.76
N ALA A 349 -8.34 21.53 3.51
CA ALA A 349 -7.32 20.50 3.37
C ALA A 349 -7.13 19.71 4.68
N PRO A 350 -6.81 18.42 4.61
CA PRO A 350 -6.42 17.63 5.77
C PRO A 350 -5.17 18.22 6.44
N SER A 351 -5.09 18.10 7.76
CA SER A 351 -3.92 18.47 8.55
C SER A 351 -2.75 17.51 8.33
N GLY A 352 -1.56 17.86 8.84
CA GLY A 352 -0.42 16.94 8.85
C GLY A 352 -0.72 15.63 9.61
N TYR A 353 -1.54 15.69 10.64
CA TYR A 353 -1.96 14.51 11.39
C TYR A 353 -3.02 13.69 10.66
N ASP A 354 -3.96 14.32 9.95
CA ASP A 354 -4.95 13.58 9.16
C ASP A 354 -4.27 12.75 8.07
N VAL A 355 -3.22 13.27 7.41
CA VAL A 355 -2.47 12.48 6.41
C VAL A 355 -1.68 11.34 7.06
N LEU A 356 -1.16 11.51 8.29
CA LEU A 356 -0.57 10.39 9.03
C LEU A 356 -1.60 9.30 9.34
N LYS A 357 -2.80 9.69 9.80
CA LYS A 357 -3.90 8.74 10.03
C LYS A 357 -4.31 8.01 8.75
N MET A 358 -4.34 8.68 7.61
CA MET A 358 -4.58 8.02 6.32
C MET A 358 -3.54 6.95 6.01
N ALA A 359 -2.27 7.15 6.39
CA ALA A 359 -1.18 6.20 6.14
C ALA A 359 -1.03 5.12 7.23
N THR A 360 -1.79 5.19 8.30
CA THR A 360 -1.74 4.28 9.45
C THR A 360 -3.10 3.64 9.73
N CYS A 361 -3.87 4.15 10.69
CA CYS A 361 -5.17 3.58 11.07
C CYS A 361 -6.21 3.62 9.93
N GLY A 362 -6.23 4.66 9.09
CA GLY A 362 -7.10 4.73 7.91
C GLY A 362 -6.76 3.66 6.87
N SER A 363 -5.48 3.47 6.57
CA SER A 363 -5.00 2.41 5.69
C SER A 363 -5.29 1.01 6.26
N ALA A 364 -5.07 0.80 7.56
CA ALA A 364 -5.41 -0.46 8.22
C ALA A 364 -6.92 -0.75 8.12
N ALA A 365 -7.76 0.28 8.26
CA ALA A 365 -9.22 0.14 8.15
C ALA A 365 -9.67 -0.34 6.76
N ILE A 366 -9.16 0.26 5.69
CA ILE A 366 -9.55 -0.17 4.33
C ILE A 366 -9.00 -1.55 3.97
N LEU A 367 -7.90 -1.99 4.59
CA LEU A 367 -7.38 -3.35 4.45
C LEU A 367 -8.07 -4.37 5.39
N GLY A 368 -8.93 -3.91 6.33
CA GLY A 368 -9.57 -4.76 7.33
C GLY A 368 -8.63 -5.29 8.39
N LEU A 369 -7.63 -4.52 8.75
CA LEU A 369 -6.57 -4.85 9.71
C LEU A 369 -6.58 -3.92 10.94
N SER A 370 -7.67 -3.19 11.18
CA SER A 370 -7.74 -2.21 12.29
C SER A 370 -7.53 -2.83 13.67
N ASP A 371 -7.91 -4.08 13.84
CA ASP A 371 -7.71 -4.80 15.12
C ASP A 371 -6.27 -5.22 15.31
N ASP A 372 -5.53 -5.43 14.21
CA ASP A 372 -4.16 -5.98 14.21
C ASP A 372 -3.10 -4.87 14.27
N ILE A 373 -3.25 -3.82 13.44
CA ILE A 373 -2.22 -2.79 13.17
C ILE A 373 -2.84 -1.38 12.97
N GLY A 374 -2.00 -0.41 12.66
CA GLY A 374 -2.40 0.97 12.31
C GLY A 374 -2.43 1.93 13.48
N SER A 375 -2.35 1.43 14.71
CA SER A 375 -2.19 2.22 15.93
C SER A 375 -1.31 1.48 16.94
N LEU A 376 -0.69 2.23 17.87
CA LEU A 376 0.12 1.66 18.95
C LEU A 376 -0.73 1.54 20.20
N GLU A 377 -1.31 0.36 20.40
CA GLU A 377 -2.18 0.02 21.52
C GLU A 377 -1.81 -1.35 22.09
N VAL A 378 -1.99 -1.51 23.40
CA VAL A 378 -1.77 -2.81 24.06
C VAL A 378 -2.69 -3.87 23.45
N GLY A 379 -2.11 -4.99 23.06
CA GLY A 379 -2.79 -6.12 22.39
C GLY A 379 -2.60 -6.16 20.89
N LYS A 380 -2.28 -5.05 20.22
CA LYS A 380 -2.00 -5.04 18.78
C LYS A 380 -0.59 -5.50 18.44
N CYS A 381 -0.34 -5.76 17.17
CA CYS A 381 1.00 -6.06 16.66
C CYS A 381 1.95 -4.91 16.94
N CYS A 382 3.18 -5.24 17.30
CA CYS A 382 4.24 -4.27 17.47
C CYS A 382 4.84 -3.90 16.12
N ASP A 383 4.06 -3.14 15.35
CA ASP A 383 4.41 -2.59 14.05
C ASP A 383 4.62 -1.09 14.21
N LEU A 384 5.87 -0.62 14.15
CA LEU A 384 6.23 0.77 14.41
C LEU A 384 7.48 1.21 13.65
N PHE A 385 7.68 2.50 13.58
CA PHE A 385 8.96 3.07 13.19
C PHE A 385 9.36 4.22 14.11
N MET A 386 10.67 4.52 14.15
CA MET A 386 11.22 5.59 14.97
C MET A 386 12.19 6.47 14.19
N ILE A 387 12.21 7.76 14.53
CA ILE A 387 13.04 8.79 13.89
C ILE A 387 13.73 9.61 14.97
N ASP A 388 15.05 9.82 14.83
CA ASP A 388 15.81 10.69 15.74
C ASP A 388 15.39 12.16 15.57
N SER A 389 14.79 12.73 16.61
CA SER A 389 14.32 14.11 16.64
C SER A 389 15.44 15.17 16.58
N ARG A 390 16.71 14.76 16.68
CA ARG A 390 17.89 15.64 16.58
C ARG A 390 18.34 15.86 15.14
N ARG A 391 17.72 15.21 14.16
CA ARG A 391 17.99 15.47 12.73
C ARG A 391 17.77 16.94 12.42
N LEU A 392 18.67 17.54 11.61
CA LEU A 392 18.61 18.97 11.32
C LEU A 392 17.29 19.43 10.72
N GLU A 393 16.66 18.61 9.88
CA GLU A 393 15.35 18.93 9.28
C GLU A 393 14.21 18.96 10.31
N LEU A 394 14.39 18.34 11.49
CA LEU A 394 13.39 18.32 12.56
C LEU A 394 13.62 19.39 13.63
N VAL A 395 14.73 20.12 13.61
CA VAL A 395 15.00 21.18 14.58
C VAL A 395 13.92 22.27 14.48
N GLY A 396 13.29 22.58 15.61
CA GLY A 396 12.21 23.57 15.69
C GLY A 396 10.84 23.07 15.24
N SER A 397 10.65 21.78 14.99
CA SER A 397 9.38 21.22 14.48
C SER A 397 8.68 20.24 15.45
N CYS A 398 9.37 19.73 16.48
CA CYS A 398 8.83 18.69 17.38
C CYS A 398 7.85 19.24 18.45
N PHE A 399 7.31 20.43 18.26
CA PHE A 399 6.23 20.96 19.12
C PHE A 399 4.89 20.27 18.87
N ASP A 400 4.70 19.77 17.65
CA ASP A 400 3.55 18.94 17.26
C ASP A 400 4.04 17.66 16.60
N PRO A 401 4.36 16.62 17.39
CA PRO A 401 4.86 15.37 16.85
C PRO A 401 3.84 14.64 15.96
N LYS A 402 2.54 14.91 16.11
CA LYS A 402 1.50 14.31 15.29
C LYS A 402 1.57 14.76 13.83
N SER A 403 1.85 16.05 13.59
CA SER A 403 1.76 16.63 12.25
C SER A 403 3.11 16.70 11.51
N VAL A 404 4.23 16.46 12.20
CA VAL A 404 5.58 16.72 11.66
C VAL A 404 5.86 15.96 10.36
N LEU A 405 5.38 14.74 10.23
CA LEU A 405 5.62 13.91 9.05
C LEU A 405 4.93 14.47 7.80
N GLY A 406 3.70 14.94 7.93
CA GLY A 406 2.96 15.56 6.83
C GLY A 406 3.43 16.99 6.51
N THR A 407 3.82 17.78 7.51
CA THR A 407 4.17 19.21 7.33
C THR A 407 5.63 19.43 6.98
N VAL A 408 6.56 18.92 7.80
CA VAL A 408 8.01 19.03 7.59
C VAL A 408 8.49 17.96 6.64
N GLY A 409 8.01 16.74 6.84
CA GLY A 409 8.46 15.53 6.17
C GLY A 409 9.80 15.04 6.70
N VAL A 410 10.14 13.81 6.36
CA VAL A 410 11.42 13.19 6.71
C VAL A 410 12.13 12.79 5.43
N ARG A 411 13.40 13.15 5.33
CA ARG A 411 14.24 12.83 4.19
C ARG A 411 15.19 11.70 4.55
N GLY A 412 15.25 10.71 3.68
CA GLY A 412 16.08 9.53 3.89
C GLY A 412 15.44 8.51 4.85
N PRO A 413 16.16 7.41 5.13
CA PRO A 413 15.65 6.30 5.94
C PRO A 413 15.29 6.71 7.36
N VAL A 414 14.31 6.03 7.94
CA VAL A 414 14.02 6.11 9.38
C VAL A 414 15.11 5.41 10.19
N ASP A 415 15.22 5.69 11.49
CA ASP A 415 16.25 5.08 12.31
C ASP A 415 15.94 3.62 12.63
N TYR A 416 14.68 3.32 12.92
CA TYR A 416 14.20 1.96 13.19
C TYR A 416 12.87 1.69 12.51
N THR A 417 12.72 0.48 11.97
CA THR A 417 11.42 -0.11 11.61
C THR A 417 11.29 -1.45 12.31
N VAL A 418 10.14 -1.67 12.94
CA VAL A 418 9.81 -2.89 13.66
C VAL A 418 8.54 -3.47 13.05
N VAL A 419 8.59 -4.72 12.61
CA VAL A 419 7.45 -5.47 12.07
C VAL A 419 7.18 -6.65 12.98
N GLN A 420 6.01 -6.69 13.56
CA GLN A 420 5.59 -7.73 14.50
C GLN A 420 6.67 -8.02 15.57
N GLY A 421 7.18 -6.95 16.21
CA GLY A 421 8.18 -7.02 17.26
C GLY A 421 9.60 -7.33 16.81
N ARG A 422 9.82 -7.61 15.52
CA ARG A 422 11.14 -7.84 14.93
C ARG A 422 11.70 -6.54 14.36
N VAL A 423 12.89 -6.15 14.79
CA VAL A 423 13.62 -5.03 14.17
C VAL A 423 14.05 -5.45 12.77
N THR A 424 13.60 -4.74 11.75
CA THR A 424 13.89 -4.99 10.34
C THR A 424 14.75 -3.90 9.71
N VAL A 425 14.67 -2.67 10.25
CA VAL A 425 15.59 -1.57 9.95
C VAL A 425 16.22 -1.12 11.26
N ASP A 426 17.56 -1.01 11.28
CA ASP A 426 18.37 -0.56 12.41
C ASP A 426 19.34 0.52 11.91
N HIS A 427 19.23 1.73 12.46
CA HIS A 427 20.01 2.92 12.04
C HIS A 427 19.96 3.19 10.53
N GLY A 428 18.77 3.01 9.93
CA GLY A 428 18.52 3.28 8.51
C GLY A 428 18.95 2.17 7.54
N HIS A 429 19.41 1.03 8.06
CA HIS A 429 19.85 -0.13 7.27
C HIS A 429 18.92 -1.32 7.49
N LEU A 430 18.60 -2.05 6.42
CA LEU A 430 17.95 -3.35 6.53
C LEU A 430 18.87 -4.33 7.25
N VAL A 431 18.31 -5.06 8.23
CA VAL A 431 19.07 -6.06 8.99
C VAL A 431 18.65 -7.50 8.69
N THR A 432 17.71 -7.65 7.77
CA THR A 432 17.14 -8.95 7.37
C THR A 432 17.74 -9.48 6.07
N VAL A 433 18.29 -8.60 5.25
CA VAL A 433 18.94 -8.91 3.96
C VAL A 433 20.22 -8.10 3.82
N ASP A 434 21.13 -8.55 2.97
CA ASP A 434 22.31 -7.78 2.54
C ASP A 434 21.89 -6.78 1.46
N GLU A 435 21.81 -5.49 1.81
CA GLU A 435 21.35 -4.44 0.90
C GLU A 435 22.26 -4.27 -0.33
N GLU A 436 23.58 -4.40 -0.18
CA GLU A 436 24.54 -4.21 -1.27
C GLU A 436 24.41 -5.36 -2.27
N GLN A 437 24.32 -6.59 -1.78
CA GLN A 437 24.12 -7.77 -2.62
C GLN A 437 22.77 -7.73 -3.31
N LEU A 438 21.68 -7.37 -2.59
CA LEU A 438 20.36 -7.22 -3.17
C LEU A 438 20.35 -6.18 -4.28
N ALA A 439 20.94 -5.00 -4.05
CA ALA A 439 21.00 -3.94 -5.06
C ALA A 439 21.77 -4.39 -6.30
N HIS A 440 22.89 -5.10 -6.13
CA HIS A 440 23.67 -5.65 -7.24
C HIS A 440 22.87 -6.66 -8.07
N ASP A 441 22.22 -7.62 -7.41
CA ASP A 441 21.47 -8.68 -8.07
C ASP A 441 20.21 -8.14 -8.76
N ALA A 442 19.51 -7.23 -8.10
CA ALA A 442 18.34 -6.55 -8.65
C ALA A 442 18.69 -5.72 -9.89
N GLU A 443 19.77 -4.95 -9.87
CA GLU A 443 20.24 -4.18 -11.02
C GLU A 443 20.63 -5.07 -12.19
N ALA A 444 21.35 -6.17 -11.95
CA ALA A 444 21.72 -7.14 -12.98
C ALA A 444 20.47 -7.78 -13.64
N LYS A 445 19.49 -8.20 -12.82
CA LYS A 445 18.23 -8.78 -13.31
C LYS A 445 17.39 -7.75 -14.05
N CYS A 446 17.29 -6.52 -13.54
CA CYS A 446 16.56 -5.42 -14.18
C CYS A 446 17.10 -5.15 -15.60
N ARG A 447 18.42 -5.03 -15.76
CA ARG A 447 19.05 -4.86 -17.09
C ARG A 447 18.73 -6.01 -18.03
N ALA A 448 18.81 -7.26 -17.55
CA ALA A 448 18.48 -8.44 -18.35
C ALA A 448 16.99 -8.47 -18.74
N TYR A 449 16.12 -8.03 -17.85
CA TYR A 449 14.66 -7.94 -18.05
C TYR A 449 14.27 -6.89 -19.09
N LEU A 450 14.84 -5.68 -18.99
CA LEU A 450 14.52 -4.57 -19.91
C LEU A 450 15.09 -4.78 -21.32
N ASN A 451 16.07 -5.66 -21.50
CA ASN A 451 16.68 -5.98 -22.79
C ASN A 451 16.05 -7.22 -23.49
N ARG A 452 14.92 -7.73 -23.03
CA ARG A 452 14.20 -8.89 -23.61
C ARG A 452 13.28 -8.54 -24.75
#